data_7b2227cb7978ba5165a635d1cfba9c06
#
_entry.id   7b2227cb7978ba5165a635d1cfba9c06
#
_cell.length_a   1.000
_cell.length_b   1.000
_cell.length_c   1.000
_cell.angle_alpha   90.00
_cell.angle_beta   90.00
_cell.angle_gamma   90.00
#
_symmetry.space_group_name_H-M   'P 1'
#
loop_
_entity.id
_entity.type
_entity.pdbx_description
1 polymer ?
#
loop_
_entity_poly.entity_id
_entity_poly.type
_entity_poly.pdbx_seq_one_letter_code
_entity_poly.pdbx_strand_id
1 'polypeptide(L)'
;MKHVNVALFVPHAGCPHQCSFCNQKTISGSIKPLTPENVTAACDIAKNGGVTRETSEIAFFGGSFTAVDRDYMVSLLEAAKPYIDGGYFGGIRISTRPDAIDDERLEILKKYHVTSIELGAQSMDDSVLKINRRGHTAKDVENASRLIKSYGFSLGLQMMTGLMGDTDEKCIKTAERLIALSPDTVRIYPTIVLENTPLADCLRDGSYKAETLNEAVSLCARLLLMFRENNIKVIRLGLHSGGNVDEGYLAGAYHPAFRELCEGKIYLEKMLSELSKLPKDMPYVIEVPEKSIGKAKGQNKRNEKALLNNGFQCKIKGNEFLNDYDIKITEDI
;
A
#
# COMPACT_ATOMS: atom_id res chain seq x y z
N MET A 1 11.21 16.12 -6.24
CA MET A 1 11.38 15.08 -7.28
C MET A 1 10.62 13.82 -6.89
N LYS A 2 10.17 12.99 -7.86
CA LYS A 2 9.42 11.77 -7.59
C LYS A 2 10.40 10.67 -7.17
N HIS A 3 10.12 9.98 -6.06
CA HIS A 3 10.93 8.83 -5.61
C HIS A 3 10.76 7.65 -6.57
N VAL A 4 11.86 6.99 -6.93
CA VAL A 4 11.92 5.88 -7.88
C VAL A 4 12.52 4.65 -7.20
N ASN A 5 11.86 3.50 -7.35
CA ASN A 5 12.40 2.22 -6.90
C ASN A 5 12.86 1.40 -8.12
N VAL A 6 14.09 0.91 -8.09
CA VAL A 6 14.50 -0.19 -8.97
C VAL A 6 13.92 -1.47 -8.41
N ALA A 7 12.75 -1.84 -8.92
CA ALA A 7 11.98 -2.97 -8.39
C ALA A 7 12.53 -4.31 -8.90
N LEU A 8 12.96 -5.16 -7.97
CA LEU A 8 13.50 -6.48 -8.21
C LEU A 8 12.61 -7.52 -7.50
N PHE A 9 12.02 -8.42 -8.24
CA PHE A 9 11.11 -9.40 -7.67
C PHE A 9 11.83 -10.70 -7.32
N VAL A 10 11.73 -11.08 -6.02
CA VAL A 10 12.23 -12.35 -5.51
C VAL A 10 11.04 -13.31 -5.42
N PRO A 11 10.84 -14.18 -6.43
CA PRO A 11 9.66 -15.02 -6.45
C PRO A 11 9.73 -16.12 -5.39
N HIS A 12 8.61 -16.41 -4.76
CA HIS A 12 8.25 -17.55 -3.88
C HIS A 12 9.32 -18.25 -3.01
N ALA A 13 10.60 -18.02 -3.22
CA ALA A 13 11.69 -18.78 -2.62
C ALA A 13 11.74 -18.73 -1.07
N GLY A 14 11.10 -17.74 -0.44
CA GLY A 14 11.12 -17.56 1.01
C GLY A 14 9.76 -17.66 1.71
N CYS A 15 8.70 -18.11 1.03
CA CYS A 15 7.38 -18.24 1.65
C CYS A 15 7.11 -19.69 2.09
N PRO A 16 7.22 -20.02 3.40
CA PRO A 16 6.95 -21.37 3.90
C PRO A 16 5.46 -21.73 3.88
N HIS A 17 4.58 -20.75 3.72
CA HIS A 17 3.11 -20.91 3.72
C HIS A 17 2.50 -20.35 2.45
N GLN A 18 1.48 -21.02 1.95
CA GLN A 18 0.65 -20.52 0.86
C GLN A 18 -0.54 -19.77 1.45
N CYS A 19 -0.47 -18.43 1.46
CA CYS A 19 -1.57 -17.59 1.89
C CYS A 19 -2.79 -17.77 0.97
N SER A 20 -4.02 -17.70 1.55
CA SER A 20 -5.26 -17.96 0.82
C SER A 20 -5.47 -17.09 -0.41
N PHE A 21 -4.98 -15.86 -0.38
CA PHE A 21 -5.17 -14.83 -1.40
C PHE A 21 -3.99 -14.67 -2.36
N CYS A 22 -2.87 -15.39 -2.14
CA CYS A 22 -1.61 -15.07 -2.83
C CYS A 22 -1.34 -16.02 -4.00
N ASN A 23 -1.15 -15.41 -5.19
CA ASN A 23 -0.56 -16.06 -6.35
C ASN A 23 0.59 -15.19 -6.87
N GLN A 24 1.79 -15.42 -6.37
CA GLN A 24 2.93 -14.59 -6.74
C GLN A 24 3.34 -14.74 -8.21
N LYS A 25 3.07 -15.87 -8.84
CA LYS A 25 3.31 -16.05 -10.29
C LYS A 25 2.48 -15.04 -11.09
N THR A 26 1.21 -14.87 -10.72
CA THR A 26 0.32 -13.88 -11.35
C THR A 26 0.69 -12.46 -10.97
N ILE A 27 1.06 -12.19 -9.70
CA ILE A 27 1.34 -10.84 -9.21
C ILE A 27 2.67 -10.30 -9.75
N SER A 28 3.72 -11.12 -9.79
CA SER A 28 5.06 -10.69 -10.20
C SER A 28 5.36 -10.87 -11.68
N GLY A 29 4.62 -11.76 -12.36
CA GLY A 29 4.93 -12.17 -13.74
C GLY A 29 6.25 -12.93 -13.89
N SER A 30 6.99 -13.15 -12.79
CA SER A 30 8.30 -13.81 -12.80
C SER A 30 8.18 -15.25 -12.30
N ILE A 31 8.70 -16.18 -13.12
CA ILE A 31 8.76 -17.62 -12.79
C ILE A 31 10.17 -18.01 -12.41
N LYS A 32 11.18 -17.27 -12.89
CA LYS A 32 12.59 -17.58 -12.66
C LYS A 32 13.10 -16.91 -11.38
N PRO A 33 13.98 -17.56 -10.61
CA PRO A 33 14.68 -16.91 -9.51
C PRO A 33 15.42 -15.67 -9.99
N LEU A 34 15.42 -14.63 -9.16
CA LEU A 34 16.25 -13.45 -9.38
C LEU A 34 17.72 -13.83 -9.20
N THR A 35 18.60 -13.43 -10.13
CA THR A 35 20.04 -13.71 -10.03
C THR A 35 20.83 -12.43 -9.73
N PRO A 36 22.06 -12.53 -9.20
CA PRO A 36 22.95 -11.38 -9.04
C PRO A 36 23.14 -10.56 -10.33
N GLU A 37 23.23 -11.25 -11.49
CA GLU A 37 23.36 -10.61 -12.80
C GLU A 37 22.11 -9.79 -13.15
N ASN A 38 20.92 -10.27 -12.79
CA ASN A 38 19.68 -9.50 -12.97
C ASN A 38 19.67 -8.23 -12.11
N VAL A 39 20.19 -8.30 -10.87
CA VAL A 39 20.34 -7.13 -9.99
C VAL A 39 21.28 -6.12 -10.63
N THR A 40 22.46 -6.55 -11.06
CA THR A 40 23.47 -5.72 -11.73
C THR A 40 22.87 -5.05 -12.98
N ALA A 41 22.25 -5.83 -13.86
CA ALA A 41 21.67 -5.29 -15.10
C ALA A 41 20.59 -4.24 -14.84
N ALA A 42 19.69 -4.47 -13.88
CA ALA A 42 18.65 -3.51 -13.53
C ALA A 42 19.22 -2.22 -12.91
N CYS A 43 20.23 -2.34 -12.06
CA CYS A 43 20.94 -1.19 -11.49
C CYS A 43 21.70 -0.39 -12.55
N ASP A 44 22.34 -1.05 -13.50
CA ASP A 44 23.03 -0.38 -14.61
C ASP A 44 22.06 0.39 -15.51
N ILE A 45 20.93 -0.20 -15.84
CA ILE A 45 19.86 0.49 -16.61
C ILE A 45 19.41 1.75 -15.87
N ALA A 46 19.10 1.63 -14.58
CA ALA A 46 18.63 2.75 -13.79
C ALA A 46 19.70 3.85 -13.63
N LYS A 47 20.96 3.47 -13.35
CA LYS A 47 22.11 4.37 -13.29
C LYS A 47 22.28 5.15 -14.60
N ASN A 48 22.24 4.46 -15.72
CA ASN A 48 22.36 5.08 -17.06
C ASN A 48 21.12 5.95 -17.39
N GLY A 49 19.97 5.67 -16.78
CA GLY A 49 18.74 6.47 -16.86
C GLY A 49 18.76 7.74 -16.02
N GLY A 50 19.84 8.05 -15.31
CA GLY A 50 20.03 9.30 -14.58
C GLY A 50 19.31 9.36 -13.22
N VAL A 51 19.10 8.22 -12.56
CA VAL A 51 18.61 8.20 -11.15
C VAL A 51 19.64 8.85 -10.22
N THR A 52 19.17 9.43 -9.14
CA THR A 52 20.05 10.06 -8.14
C THR A 52 19.86 9.41 -6.77
N ARG A 53 20.90 9.50 -5.94
CA ARG A 53 20.90 8.98 -4.57
C ARG A 53 19.71 9.46 -3.73
N GLU A 54 19.36 10.73 -3.87
CA GLU A 54 18.31 11.38 -3.07
C GLU A 54 16.90 10.92 -3.46
N THR A 55 16.76 10.37 -4.66
CA THR A 55 15.44 10.07 -5.23
C THR A 55 15.21 8.61 -5.57
N SER A 56 16.21 7.74 -5.35
CA SER A 56 16.10 6.34 -5.77
C SER A 56 16.61 5.34 -4.76
N GLU A 57 15.96 4.17 -4.72
CA GLU A 57 16.33 3.01 -3.91
C GLU A 57 16.31 1.74 -4.77
N ILE A 58 17.15 0.77 -4.43
CA ILE A 58 17.03 -0.61 -4.92
C ILE A 58 15.99 -1.30 -4.06
N ALA A 59 15.00 -1.98 -4.63
CA ALA A 59 13.90 -2.54 -3.86
C ALA A 59 13.66 -4.02 -4.21
N PHE A 60 13.88 -4.90 -3.23
CA PHE A 60 13.56 -6.32 -3.34
C PHE A 60 12.14 -6.57 -2.85
N PHE A 61 11.25 -6.91 -3.78
CA PHE A 61 9.83 -7.17 -3.56
C PHE A 61 9.44 -8.61 -3.88
N GLY A 62 8.21 -8.99 -3.59
CA GLY A 62 7.59 -10.26 -3.97
C GLY A 62 7.47 -11.19 -2.78
N GLY A 63 8.36 -12.19 -2.68
CA GLY A 63 8.39 -13.13 -1.57
C GLY A 63 8.85 -12.50 -0.25
N SER A 64 9.26 -13.36 0.67
CA SER A 64 9.84 -12.91 1.94
C SER A 64 11.35 -12.87 1.83
N PHE A 65 11.92 -11.70 1.63
CA PHE A 65 13.34 -11.55 1.33
C PHE A 65 14.26 -12.13 2.41
N THR A 66 13.93 -11.99 3.69
CA THR A 66 14.73 -12.57 4.79
C THR A 66 14.43 -14.03 5.11
N ALA A 67 13.42 -14.63 4.45
CA ALA A 67 13.07 -16.04 4.62
C ALA A 67 13.57 -16.93 3.49
N VAL A 68 14.29 -16.39 2.50
CA VAL A 68 15.01 -17.18 1.50
C VAL A 68 16.27 -17.77 2.12
N ASP A 69 16.91 -18.69 1.38
CA ASP A 69 18.22 -19.19 1.75
C ASP A 69 19.20 -18.04 2.02
N ARG A 70 20.02 -18.18 3.07
CA ARG A 70 20.93 -17.12 3.54
C ARG A 70 21.96 -16.72 2.49
N ASP A 71 22.57 -17.69 1.84
CA ASP A 71 23.64 -17.42 0.86
C ASP A 71 23.04 -16.79 -0.39
N TYR A 72 21.82 -17.20 -0.78
CA TYR A 72 21.08 -16.57 -1.86
C TYR A 72 20.72 -15.10 -1.52
N MET A 73 20.21 -14.81 -0.32
CA MET A 73 19.93 -13.44 0.13
C MET A 73 21.20 -12.58 0.06
N VAL A 74 22.31 -13.08 0.59
CA VAL A 74 23.60 -12.39 0.61
C VAL A 74 24.09 -12.13 -0.80
N SER A 75 24.02 -13.10 -1.72
CA SER A 75 24.47 -12.93 -3.10
C SER A 75 23.73 -11.78 -3.84
N LEU A 76 22.43 -11.62 -3.60
CA LEU A 76 21.66 -10.51 -4.16
C LEU A 76 22.06 -9.16 -3.55
N LEU A 77 22.31 -9.13 -2.24
CA LEU A 77 22.76 -7.92 -1.55
C LEU A 77 24.18 -7.53 -1.97
N GLU A 78 25.08 -8.50 -2.17
CA GLU A 78 26.44 -8.29 -2.71
C GLU A 78 26.42 -7.66 -4.11
N ALA A 79 25.51 -8.10 -4.96
CA ALA A 79 25.35 -7.52 -6.30
C ALA A 79 24.82 -6.07 -6.27
N ALA A 80 24.00 -5.73 -5.26
CA ALA A 80 23.46 -4.39 -5.09
C ALA A 80 24.46 -3.41 -4.43
N LYS A 81 25.33 -3.91 -3.53
CA LYS A 81 26.21 -3.11 -2.68
C LYS A 81 27.10 -2.11 -3.44
N PRO A 82 27.76 -2.47 -4.56
CA PRO A 82 28.62 -1.53 -5.30
C PRO A 82 27.90 -0.27 -5.78
N TYR A 83 26.61 -0.37 -6.04
CA TYR A 83 25.79 0.77 -6.48
C TYR A 83 25.44 1.73 -5.35
N ILE A 84 25.33 1.20 -4.12
CA ILE A 84 25.13 2.01 -2.92
C ILE A 84 26.47 2.69 -2.54
N ASP A 85 27.55 1.93 -2.48
CA ASP A 85 28.90 2.46 -2.19
C ASP A 85 29.35 3.52 -3.21
N GLY A 86 28.98 3.33 -4.47
CA GLY A 86 29.21 4.30 -5.55
C GLY A 86 28.32 5.53 -5.51
N GLY A 87 27.37 5.62 -4.57
CA GLY A 87 26.51 6.78 -4.38
C GLY A 87 25.40 6.96 -5.43
N TYR A 88 25.07 5.91 -6.19
CA TYR A 88 24.04 5.99 -7.23
C TYR A 88 22.62 5.87 -6.66
N PHE A 89 22.45 5.15 -5.56
CA PHE A 89 21.16 4.95 -4.88
C PHE A 89 21.25 5.29 -3.39
N GLY A 90 20.13 5.70 -2.80
CA GLY A 90 20.07 6.12 -1.40
C GLY A 90 20.11 4.98 -0.39
N GLY A 91 19.78 3.76 -0.82
CA GLY A 91 19.76 2.58 0.02
C GLY A 91 19.04 1.41 -0.62
N ILE A 92 18.85 0.37 0.16
CA ILE A 92 18.13 -0.84 -0.23
C ILE A 92 16.86 -0.93 0.60
N ARG A 93 15.73 -1.20 -0.06
CA ARG A 93 14.43 -1.51 0.56
C ARG A 93 14.12 -2.98 0.35
N ILE A 94 13.62 -3.63 1.39
CA ILE A 94 13.18 -5.03 1.28
C ILE A 94 11.75 -5.20 1.79
N SER A 95 11.05 -6.22 1.27
CA SER A 95 9.76 -6.68 1.81
C SER A 95 9.90 -8.07 2.38
N THR A 96 9.36 -8.30 3.57
CA THR A 96 9.45 -9.60 4.21
C THR A 96 8.29 -9.88 5.17
N ARG A 97 8.31 -11.08 5.76
CA ARG A 97 7.37 -11.56 6.77
C ARG A 97 7.81 -11.15 8.17
N PRO A 98 6.86 -10.93 9.10
CA PRO A 98 7.20 -10.62 10.50
C PRO A 98 7.96 -11.74 11.21
N ASP A 99 7.63 -13.00 10.92
CA ASP A 99 8.24 -14.21 11.51
C ASP A 99 9.62 -14.59 10.92
N ALA A 100 10.14 -13.76 10.01
CA ALA A 100 11.47 -13.92 9.41
C ALA A 100 12.40 -12.73 9.71
N ILE A 101 12.26 -12.15 10.89
CA ILE A 101 13.09 -11.07 11.43
C ILE A 101 13.72 -11.51 12.74
N ASP A 102 15.03 -11.44 12.80
CA ASP A 102 15.87 -11.69 13.97
C ASP A 102 17.14 -10.86 13.90
N ASP A 103 17.93 -10.88 14.98
CA ASP A 103 19.17 -10.11 15.11
C ASP A 103 20.19 -10.47 14.03
N GLU A 104 20.39 -11.77 13.71
CA GLU A 104 21.35 -12.21 12.70
C GLU A 104 21.00 -11.63 11.31
N ARG A 105 19.73 -11.72 10.92
CA ARG A 105 19.26 -11.16 9.65
C ARG A 105 19.41 -9.66 9.59
N LEU A 106 19.08 -8.95 10.67
CA LEU A 106 19.20 -7.48 10.71
C LEU A 106 20.65 -7.01 10.65
N GLU A 107 21.59 -7.73 11.29
CA GLU A 107 23.04 -7.45 11.15
C GLU A 107 23.51 -7.62 9.69
N ILE A 108 23.08 -8.69 9.01
CA ILE A 108 23.38 -8.86 7.58
C ILE A 108 22.81 -7.69 6.76
N LEU A 109 21.54 -7.36 6.95
CA LEU A 109 20.90 -6.28 6.21
C LEU A 109 21.62 -4.94 6.43
N LYS A 110 22.04 -4.65 7.65
CA LYS A 110 22.79 -3.45 8.00
C LYS A 110 24.15 -3.39 7.32
N LYS A 111 24.89 -4.51 7.29
CA LYS A 111 26.18 -4.65 6.59
C LYS A 111 26.08 -4.32 5.09
N TYR A 112 24.94 -4.61 4.47
CA TYR A 112 24.70 -4.39 3.05
C TYR A 112 23.89 -3.12 2.73
N HIS A 113 23.82 -2.16 3.67
CA HIS A 113 23.18 -0.85 3.48
C HIS A 113 21.68 -0.90 3.17
N VAL A 114 20.97 -1.90 3.71
CA VAL A 114 19.52 -1.84 3.74
C VAL A 114 19.10 -0.67 4.63
N THR A 115 18.18 0.14 4.15
CA THR A 115 17.68 1.34 4.83
C THR A 115 16.24 1.21 5.27
N SER A 116 15.44 0.40 4.57
CA SER A 116 14.01 0.27 4.81
C SER A 116 13.56 -1.18 4.77
N ILE A 117 12.74 -1.59 5.74
CA ILE A 117 12.15 -2.93 5.83
C ILE A 117 10.63 -2.79 5.86
N GLU A 118 9.94 -3.41 4.88
CA GLU A 118 8.49 -3.46 4.81
C GLU A 118 7.98 -4.82 5.30
N LEU A 119 7.19 -4.83 6.38
CA LEU A 119 6.58 -6.05 6.91
C LEU A 119 5.18 -6.27 6.35
N GLY A 120 4.95 -7.45 5.82
CA GLY A 120 3.62 -7.90 5.41
C GLY A 120 2.77 -8.32 6.62
N ALA A 121 2.29 -7.38 7.42
CA ALA A 121 1.40 -7.65 8.55
C ALA A 121 0.05 -8.23 8.10
N GLN A 122 -0.54 -7.65 7.08
CA GLN A 122 -1.83 -7.92 6.46
C GLN A 122 -3.02 -7.63 7.40
N SER A 123 -3.04 -8.18 8.59
CA SER A 123 -4.02 -7.93 9.67
C SER A 123 -3.32 -7.96 11.03
N MET A 124 -3.95 -7.36 12.03
CA MET A 124 -3.56 -7.50 13.44
C MET A 124 -4.62 -8.29 14.25
N ASP A 125 -5.52 -8.99 13.56
CA ASP A 125 -6.47 -9.95 14.15
C ASP A 125 -5.98 -11.39 13.86
N ASP A 126 -5.64 -12.13 14.91
CA ASP A 126 -5.07 -13.47 14.79
C ASP A 126 -6.06 -14.48 14.17
N SER A 127 -7.38 -14.26 14.31
CA SER A 127 -8.38 -15.11 13.65
C SER A 127 -8.37 -14.92 12.14
N VAL A 128 -8.23 -13.68 11.67
CA VAL A 128 -8.10 -13.34 10.25
C VAL A 128 -6.78 -13.88 9.69
N LEU A 129 -5.66 -13.70 10.42
CA LEU A 129 -4.35 -14.23 10.01
C LEU A 129 -4.38 -15.75 9.86
N LYS A 130 -4.99 -16.46 10.80
CA LYS A 130 -5.11 -17.92 10.82
C LYS A 130 -5.94 -18.45 9.64
N ILE A 131 -7.13 -17.89 9.41
CA ILE A 131 -8.02 -18.29 8.30
C ILE A 131 -7.28 -18.09 6.95
N ASN A 132 -6.55 -17.00 6.81
CA ASN A 132 -5.82 -16.67 5.59
C ASN A 132 -4.43 -17.34 5.49
N ARG A 133 -4.13 -18.30 6.37
CA ARG A 133 -2.90 -19.12 6.36
C ARG A 133 -1.63 -18.27 6.36
N ARG A 134 -1.62 -17.17 7.14
CA ARG A 134 -0.45 -16.27 7.17
C ARG A 134 0.75 -16.88 7.87
N GLY A 135 0.55 -17.77 8.85
CA GLY A 135 1.60 -18.47 9.58
C GLY A 135 2.32 -17.62 10.62
N HIS A 136 1.97 -16.35 10.78
CA HIS A 136 2.44 -15.46 11.85
C HIS A 136 1.26 -14.89 12.62
N THR A 137 1.54 -14.30 13.78
CA THR A 137 0.57 -13.65 14.67
C THR A 137 0.75 -12.12 14.68
N ALA A 138 -0.23 -11.41 15.22
CA ALA A 138 -0.10 -9.98 15.49
C ALA A 138 1.08 -9.68 16.42
N LYS A 139 1.40 -10.61 17.35
CA LYS A 139 2.55 -10.45 18.25
C LYS A 139 3.89 -10.50 17.51
N ASP A 140 3.99 -11.32 16.47
CA ASP A 140 5.19 -11.36 15.61
C ASP A 140 5.39 -10.04 14.89
N VAL A 141 4.30 -9.41 14.40
CA VAL A 141 4.37 -8.07 13.80
C VAL A 141 4.89 -7.04 14.80
N GLU A 142 4.38 -7.04 16.05
CA GLU A 142 4.82 -6.12 17.10
C GLU A 142 6.29 -6.32 17.46
N ASN A 143 6.72 -7.57 17.60
CA ASN A 143 8.09 -7.90 17.97
C ASN A 143 9.06 -7.50 16.84
N ALA A 144 8.79 -7.91 15.60
CA ALA A 144 9.59 -7.56 14.44
C ALA A 144 9.68 -6.04 14.23
N SER A 145 8.56 -5.33 14.38
CA SER A 145 8.54 -3.87 14.25
C SER A 145 9.45 -3.17 15.26
N ARG A 146 9.40 -3.60 16.53
CA ARG A 146 10.28 -3.06 17.57
C ARG A 146 11.75 -3.36 17.29
N LEU A 147 12.06 -4.58 16.88
CA LEU A 147 13.41 -5.01 16.58
C LEU A 147 13.99 -4.24 15.37
N ILE A 148 13.23 -4.09 14.28
CA ILE A 148 13.63 -3.30 13.10
C ILE A 148 13.98 -1.86 13.50
N LYS A 149 13.12 -1.23 14.30
CA LYS A 149 13.36 0.15 14.76
C LYS A 149 14.56 0.27 15.68
N SER A 150 14.83 -0.72 16.55
CA SER A 150 16.00 -0.71 17.44
C SER A 150 17.32 -0.78 16.68
N TYR A 151 17.32 -1.36 15.47
CA TYR A 151 18.49 -1.37 14.58
C TYR A 151 18.63 -0.10 13.72
N GLY A 152 17.65 0.82 13.79
CA GLY A 152 17.68 2.08 13.08
C GLY A 152 17.18 2.02 11.63
N PHE A 153 16.51 0.94 11.22
CA PHE A 153 15.89 0.86 9.91
C PHE A 153 14.56 1.64 9.86
N SER A 154 14.25 2.19 8.70
CA SER A 154 12.90 2.69 8.42
C SER A 154 11.91 1.53 8.34
N LEU A 155 10.82 1.63 9.09
CA LEU A 155 9.77 0.63 9.19
C LEU A 155 8.62 0.95 8.23
N GLY A 156 8.37 0.07 7.27
CA GLY A 156 7.14 0.05 6.48
C GLY A 156 6.21 -1.06 6.98
N LEU A 157 4.90 -0.79 7.04
CA LEU A 157 3.91 -1.83 7.34
C LEU A 157 2.92 -1.94 6.19
N GLN A 158 2.54 -3.18 5.88
CA GLN A 158 1.54 -3.46 4.85
C GLN A 158 0.33 -4.12 5.49
N MET A 159 -0.87 -3.57 5.25
CA MET A 159 -2.15 -4.17 5.62
C MET A 159 -3.01 -4.47 4.40
N MET A 160 -3.95 -5.38 4.58
CA MET A 160 -5.00 -5.68 3.60
C MET A 160 -6.37 -5.41 4.22
N THR A 161 -7.38 -5.16 3.37
CA THR A 161 -8.80 -5.11 3.72
C THR A 161 -9.54 -6.21 2.99
N GLY A 162 -10.70 -6.62 3.50
CA GLY A 162 -11.55 -7.60 2.85
C GLY A 162 -10.98 -9.01 2.81
N LEU A 163 -10.05 -9.37 3.69
CA LEU A 163 -9.58 -10.74 3.84
C LEU A 163 -10.71 -11.66 4.33
N MET A 164 -10.61 -12.97 4.06
CA MET A 164 -11.57 -13.93 4.59
C MET A 164 -11.68 -13.84 6.11
N GLY A 165 -12.90 -13.66 6.62
CA GLY A 165 -13.18 -13.49 8.06
C GLY A 165 -12.86 -12.10 8.63
N ASP A 166 -12.50 -11.13 7.76
CA ASP A 166 -12.30 -9.73 8.14
C ASP A 166 -13.62 -8.96 8.16
N THR A 167 -13.61 -7.81 8.84
CA THR A 167 -14.70 -6.82 8.88
C THR A 167 -14.10 -5.41 8.91
N ASP A 168 -14.92 -4.40 8.63
CA ASP A 168 -14.51 -3.00 8.74
C ASP A 168 -13.93 -2.68 10.11
N GLU A 169 -14.55 -3.18 11.18
CA GLU A 169 -14.10 -2.97 12.56
C GLU A 169 -12.75 -3.63 12.83
N LYS A 170 -12.50 -4.82 12.30
CA LYS A 170 -11.19 -5.49 12.41
C LYS A 170 -10.11 -4.77 11.59
N CYS A 171 -10.45 -4.28 10.41
CA CYS A 171 -9.56 -3.44 9.61
C CYS A 171 -9.18 -2.15 10.34
N ILE A 172 -10.15 -1.48 10.97
CA ILE A 172 -9.92 -0.26 11.76
C ILE A 172 -9.02 -0.57 12.96
N LYS A 173 -9.32 -1.63 13.73
CA LYS A 173 -8.46 -2.07 14.84
C LYS A 173 -7.05 -2.45 14.37
N THR A 174 -6.94 -3.06 13.19
CA THR A 174 -5.63 -3.32 12.57
C THR A 174 -4.89 -2.02 12.35
N ALA A 175 -5.51 -1.01 11.73
CA ALA A 175 -4.89 0.28 11.51
C ALA A 175 -4.47 0.97 12.82
N GLU A 176 -5.31 0.96 13.85
CA GLU A 176 -5.00 1.50 15.19
C GLU A 176 -3.75 0.83 15.78
N ARG A 177 -3.67 -0.50 15.72
CA ARG A 177 -2.50 -1.26 16.22
C ARG A 177 -1.24 -0.99 15.40
N LEU A 178 -1.35 -0.85 14.07
CA LEU A 178 -0.23 -0.46 13.22
C LEU A 178 0.24 0.97 13.49
N ILE A 179 -0.68 1.91 13.71
CA ILE A 179 -0.38 3.30 14.10
C ILE A 179 0.41 3.32 15.42
N ALA A 180 0.02 2.52 16.41
CA ALA A 180 0.70 2.41 17.69
C ALA A 180 2.17 1.94 17.57
N LEU A 181 2.53 1.22 16.49
CA LEU A 181 3.91 0.84 16.18
C LEU A 181 4.73 1.98 15.56
N SER A 182 4.09 3.10 15.22
CA SER A 182 4.71 4.30 14.64
C SER A 182 5.59 3.96 13.42
N PRO A 183 5.06 3.36 12.34
CA PRO A 183 5.82 3.11 11.13
C PRO A 183 6.08 4.41 10.36
N ASP A 184 7.15 4.45 9.58
CA ASP A 184 7.44 5.58 8.68
C ASP A 184 6.50 5.58 7.47
N THR A 185 6.12 4.38 7.01
CA THR A 185 5.26 4.24 5.84
C THR A 185 4.28 3.08 5.99
N VAL A 186 3.14 3.21 5.30
CA VAL A 186 2.13 2.14 5.22
C VAL A 186 1.71 1.91 3.77
N ARG A 187 1.40 0.64 3.46
CA ARG A 187 0.68 0.24 2.24
C ARG A 187 -0.65 -0.39 2.63
N ILE A 188 -1.71 -0.03 1.92
CA ILE A 188 -3.05 -0.58 2.11
C ILE A 188 -3.48 -1.25 0.80
N TYR A 189 -3.79 -2.54 0.87
CA TYR A 189 -4.23 -3.30 -0.29
C TYR A 189 -5.62 -3.90 -0.02
N PRO A 190 -6.67 -3.45 -0.76
CA PRO A 190 -7.92 -4.20 -0.79
C PRO A 190 -7.66 -5.58 -1.37
N THR A 191 -8.32 -6.58 -0.81
CA THR A 191 -8.22 -7.96 -1.28
C THR A 191 -8.86 -8.10 -2.65
N ILE A 192 -8.14 -8.71 -3.58
CA ILE A 192 -8.68 -9.19 -4.83
C ILE A 192 -8.57 -10.71 -4.87
N VAL A 193 -9.48 -11.34 -5.57
CA VAL A 193 -9.46 -12.78 -5.81
C VAL A 193 -8.78 -13.05 -7.14
N LEU A 194 -7.72 -13.82 -7.10
CA LEU A 194 -6.97 -14.24 -8.28
C LEU A 194 -7.18 -15.73 -8.54
N GLU A 195 -7.19 -16.10 -9.81
CA GLU A 195 -7.19 -17.50 -10.24
C GLU A 195 -6.08 -18.32 -9.58
N ASN A 196 -6.34 -19.60 -9.39
CA ASN A 196 -5.41 -20.55 -8.80
C ASN A 196 -4.98 -20.18 -7.37
N THR A 197 -5.89 -19.62 -6.58
CA THR A 197 -5.71 -19.36 -5.14
C THR A 197 -6.78 -20.09 -4.33
N PRO A 198 -6.49 -20.49 -3.08
CA PRO A 198 -7.52 -21.03 -2.19
C PRO A 198 -8.72 -20.07 -1.99
N LEU A 199 -8.49 -18.76 -2.05
CA LEU A 199 -9.55 -17.75 -1.96
C LEU A 199 -10.51 -17.80 -3.17
N ALA A 200 -9.99 -18.15 -4.36
CA ALA A 200 -10.82 -18.36 -5.54
C ALA A 200 -11.77 -19.56 -5.37
N ASP A 201 -11.29 -20.62 -4.73
CA ASP A 201 -12.15 -21.78 -4.43
C ASP A 201 -13.23 -21.42 -3.41
N CYS A 202 -12.89 -20.65 -2.36
CA CYS A 202 -13.86 -20.13 -1.40
C CYS A 202 -14.88 -19.15 -2.03
N LEU A 203 -14.47 -18.39 -3.05
CA LEU A 203 -15.40 -17.54 -3.81
C LEU A 203 -16.39 -18.40 -4.61
N ARG A 204 -15.91 -19.50 -5.26
CA ARG A 204 -16.73 -20.39 -6.08
C ARG A 204 -17.73 -21.23 -5.27
N ASP A 205 -17.34 -21.68 -4.08
CA ASP A 205 -18.19 -22.45 -3.17
C ASP A 205 -19.11 -21.58 -2.29
N GLY A 206 -18.97 -20.24 -2.36
CA GLY A 206 -19.77 -19.28 -1.64
C GLY A 206 -19.38 -19.06 -0.18
N SER A 207 -18.29 -19.66 0.30
CA SER A 207 -17.78 -19.46 1.67
C SER A 207 -17.03 -18.13 1.85
N TYR A 208 -16.68 -17.44 0.76
CA TYR A 208 -16.12 -16.10 0.75
C TYR A 208 -16.88 -15.20 -0.24
N LYS A 209 -17.11 -13.95 0.17
CA LYS A 209 -17.68 -12.89 -0.66
C LYS A 209 -16.68 -11.75 -0.75
N ALA A 210 -16.25 -11.40 -1.96
CA ALA A 210 -15.35 -10.29 -2.19
C ALA A 210 -16.06 -8.95 -1.95
N GLU A 211 -15.32 -7.98 -1.39
CA GLU A 211 -15.79 -6.60 -1.26
C GLU A 211 -16.06 -5.98 -2.63
N THR A 212 -17.12 -5.19 -2.72
CA THR A 212 -17.35 -4.33 -3.88
C THR A 212 -16.36 -3.17 -3.92
N LEU A 213 -16.17 -2.56 -5.09
CA LEU A 213 -15.31 -1.39 -5.21
C LEU A 213 -15.77 -0.23 -4.29
N ASN A 214 -17.07 -0.03 -4.13
CA ASN A 214 -17.59 1.07 -3.30
C ASN A 214 -17.37 0.81 -1.79
N GLU A 215 -17.55 -0.41 -1.31
CA GLU A 215 -17.27 -0.80 0.07
C GLU A 215 -15.79 -0.59 0.39
N ALA A 216 -14.90 -1.17 -0.42
CA ALA A 216 -13.46 -1.01 -0.23
C ALA A 216 -12.99 0.45 -0.32
N VAL A 217 -13.55 1.26 -1.24
CA VAL A 217 -13.24 2.70 -1.34
C VAL A 217 -13.64 3.44 -0.06
N SER A 218 -14.81 3.14 0.50
CA SER A 218 -15.30 3.79 1.74
C SER A 218 -14.41 3.44 2.93
N LEU A 219 -14.09 2.17 3.13
CA LEU A 219 -13.19 1.71 4.20
C LEU A 219 -11.78 2.30 4.02
N CYS A 220 -11.20 2.16 2.84
CA CYS A 220 -9.83 2.61 2.58
C CYS A 220 -9.69 4.14 2.63
N ALA A 221 -10.74 4.92 2.31
CA ALA A 221 -10.77 6.37 2.51
C ALA A 221 -10.62 6.73 4.00
N ARG A 222 -11.37 6.03 4.87
CA ARG A 222 -11.28 6.17 6.33
C ARG A 222 -9.89 5.80 6.86
N LEU A 223 -9.35 4.65 6.44
CA LEU A 223 -8.03 4.19 6.83
C LEU A 223 -6.93 5.19 6.39
N LEU A 224 -7.04 5.74 5.19
CA LEU A 224 -6.11 6.76 4.68
C LEU A 224 -6.09 8.01 5.58
N LEU A 225 -7.24 8.47 6.04
CA LEU A 225 -7.33 9.59 6.99
C LEU A 225 -6.71 9.24 8.34
N MET A 226 -7.01 8.07 8.90
CA MET A 226 -6.44 7.61 10.18
C MET A 226 -4.91 7.64 10.20
N PHE A 227 -4.26 7.08 9.17
CA PHE A 227 -2.80 7.11 9.06
C PHE A 227 -2.27 8.53 8.89
N ARG A 228 -2.92 9.35 8.07
CA ARG A 228 -2.52 10.73 7.86
C ARG A 228 -2.61 11.58 9.14
N GLU A 229 -3.70 11.47 9.87
CA GLU A 229 -3.91 12.20 11.15
C GLU A 229 -2.85 11.84 12.19
N ASN A 230 -2.24 10.67 12.06
CA ASN A 230 -1.10 10.22 12.87
C ASN A 230 0.27 10.46 12.20
N ASN A 231 0.34 11.32 11.18
CA ASN A 231 1.56 11.66 10.43
C ASN A 231 2.27 10.47 9.78
N ILE A 232 1.56 9.38 9.48
CA ILE A 232 2.09 8.21 8.80
C ILE A 232 1.80 8.29 7.30
N LYS A 233 2.84 8.15 6.49
CA LYS A 233 2.74 8.27 5.04
C LYS A 233 2.19 6.98 4.42
N VAL A 234 0.99 7.03 3.84
CA VAL A 234 0.47 5.95 3.00
C VAL A 234 1.11 6.05 1.61
N ILE A 235 2.15 5.24 1.37
CA ILE A 235 2.92 5.27 0.12
C ILE A 235 2.23 4.51 -1.01
N ARG A 236 1.34 3.57 -0.67
CA ARG A 236 0.54 2.81 -1.63
C ARG A 236 -0.86 2.58 -1.10
N LEU A 237 -1.85 2.79 -1.95
CA LEU A 237 -3.26 2.48 -1.71
C LEU A 237 -3.84 1.86 -2.98
N GLY A 238 -4.26 0.59 -2.89
CA GLY A 238 -4.67 -0.22 -4.04
C GLY A 238 -3.52 -0.88 -4.79
N LEU A 239 -3.84 -1.90 -5.58
CA LEU A 239 -2.88 -2.66 -6.38
C LEU A 239 -2.40 -1.88 -7.61
N HIS A 240 -1.27 -2.29 -8.16
CA HIS A 240 -0.86 -1.85 -9.49
C HIS A 240 -1.79 -2.45 -10.53
N SER A 241 -2.20 -1.64 -11.49
CA SER A 241 -2.82 -2.11 -12.73
C SER A 241 -1.74 -2.53 -13.71
N GLY A 242 -1.98 -3.63 -14.41
CA GLY A 242 -1.17 -4.08 -15.53
C GLY A 242 -0.74 -5.54 -15.46
N GLY A 243 -0.50 -6.11 -16.62
CA GLY A 243 0.07 -7.44 -16.82
C GLY A 243 -0.82 -8.57 -16.32
N ASN A 244 -0.17 -9.54 -15.70
CA ASN A 244 -0.78 -10.81 -15.32
C ASN A 244 -1.89 -10.71 -14.25
N VAL A 245 -2.01 -9.57 -13.55
CA VAL A 245 -3.10 -9.36 -12.58
C VAL A 245 -4.43 -9.26 -13.30
N ASP A 246 -4.47 -8.53 -14.43
CA ASP A 246 -5.69 -8.36 -15.24
C ASP A 246 -6.17 -9.70 -15.80
N GLU A 247 -5.25 -10.58 -16.21
CA GLU A 247 -5.56 -11.91 -16.75
C GLU A 247 -6.07 -12.89 -15.68
N GLY A 248 -5.60 -12.77 -14.43
CA GLY A 248 -5.97 -13.66 -13.34
C GLY A 248 -7.06 -13.13 -12.41
N TYR A 249 -7.59 -11.94 -12.64
CA TYR A 249 -8.58 -11.32 -11.77
C TYR A 249 -9.97 -11.99 -11.89
N LEU A 250 -10.57 -12.31 -10.73
CA LEU A 250 -11.93 -12.86 -10.64
C LEU A 250 -12.91 -11.90 -9.97
N ALA A 251 -12.55 -11.32 -8.83
CA ALA A 251 -13.43 -10.47 -8.05
C ALA A 251 -12.65 -9.57 -7.08
N GLY A 252 -13.35 -8.60 -6.48
CA GLY A 252 -12.81 -7.70 -5.46
C GLY A 252 -12.59 -6.28 -5.97
N ALA A 253 -12.03 -5.43 -5.12
CA ALA A 253 -11.92 -4.00 -5.40
C ALA A 253 -10.67 -3.64 -6.22
N TYR A 254 -10.66 -4.02 -7.48
CA TYR A 254 -9.57 -3.72 -8.40
C TYR A 254 -9.92 -2.52 -9.30
N HIS A 255 -9.12 -1.45 -9.22
CA HIS A 255 -9.29 -0.27 -10.06
C HIS A 255 -7.94 0.46 -10.22
N PRO A 256 -7.54 0.85 -11.46
CA PRO A 256 -6.25 1.51 -11.71
C PRO A 256 -6.08 2.84 -10.96
N ALA A 257 -7.17 3.57 -10.75
CA ALA A 257 -7.19 4.83 -10.00
C ALA A 257 -7.77 4.66 -8.58
N PHE A 258 -7.58 3.50 -7.92
CA PHE A 258 -8.20 3.19 -6.63
C PHE A 258 -7.92 4.27 -5.57
N ARG A 259 -6.67 4.75 -5.48
CA ARG A 259 -6.30 5.83 -4.56
C ARG A 259 -7.07 7.11 -4.83
N GLU A 260 -7.23 7.48 -6.10
CA GLU A 260 -7.98 8.69 -6.48
C GLU A 260 -9.46 8.59 -6.10
N LEU A 261 -10.04 7.40 -6.23
CA LEU A 261 -11.42 7.14 -5.78
C LEU A 261 -11.56 7.33 -4.26
N CYS A 262 -10.62 6.82 -3.46
CA CYS A 262 -10.61 7.00 -2.00
C CYS A 262 -10.44 8.48 -1.62
N GLU A 263 -9.50 9.18 -2.26
CA GLU A 263 -9.29 10.61 -2.02
C GLU A 263 -10.51 11.44 -2.44
N GLY A 264 -11.16 11.07 -3.55
CA GLY A 264 -12.42 11.68 -3.98
C GLY A 264 -13.57 11.44 -3.00
N LYS A 265 -13.64 10.27 -2.39
CA LYS A 265 -14.62 9.93 -1.35
C LYS A 265 -14.42 10.78 -0.11
N ILE A 266 -13.17 11.00 0.32
CA ILE A 266 -12.85 11.89 1.45
C ILE A 266 -13.38 13.30 1.20
N TYR A 267 -13.12 13.86 0.02
CA TYR A 267 -13.64 15.20 -0.32
C TYR A 267 -15.17 15.23 -0.33
N LEU A 268 -15.82 14.24 -0.92
CA LEU A 268 -17.28 14.17 -0.98
C LEU A 268 -17.90 14.16 0.42
N GLU A 269 -17.37 13.31 1.32
CA GLU A 269 -17.89 13.22 2.69
C GLU A 269 -17.72 14.52 3.48
N LYS A 270 -16.55 15.16 3.35
CA LYS A 270 -16.32 16.48 3.98
C LYS A 270 -17.25 17.54 3.41
N MET A 271 -17.38 17.62 2.09
CA MET A 271 -18.28 18.59 1.45
C MET A 271 -19.73 18.40 1.90
N LEU A 272 -20.23 17.16 1.89
CA LEU A 272 -21.60 16.87 2.33
C LEU A 272 -21.80 17.16 3.82
N SER A 273 -20.82 16.85 4.66
CA SER A 273 -20.85 17.14 6.09
C SER A 273 -20.99 18.65 6.38
N GLU A 274 -20.20 19.49 5.70
CA GLU A 274 -20.27 20.94 5.88
C GLU A 274 -21.54 21.54 5.25
N LEU A 275 -21.87 21.13 4.02
CA LEU A 275 -23.07 21.61 3.32
C LEU A 275 -24.37 21.22 4.05
N SER A 276 -24.41 20.09 4.76
CA SER A 276 -25.60 19.67 5.51
C SER A 276 -26.02 20.67 6.62
N LYS A 277 -25.11 21.57 7.01
CA LYS A 277 -25.33 22.64 8.01
C LYS A 277 -25.87 23.91 7.37
N LEU A 278 -25.97 23.98 6.04
CA LEU A 278 -26.29 25.16 5.25
C LEU A 278 -27.64 25.02 4.50
N PRO A 279 -28.31 26.12 4.14
CA PRO A 279 -29.51 26.10 3.32
C PRO A 279 -29.28 25.44 1.96
N LYS A 280 -30.30 24.80 1.38
CA LYS A 280 -30.20 24.11 0.07
C LYS A 280 -30.61 24.96 -1.12
N ASP A 281 -31.22 26.10 -0.87
CA ASP A 281 -31.81 27.04 -1.86
C ASP A 281 -30.79 28.06 -2.40
N MET A 282 -29.54 27.95 -1.98
CA MET A 282 -28.46 28.85 -2.39
C MET A 282 -27.34 28.12 -3.11
N PRO A 283 -26.69 28.76 -4.11
CA PRO A 283 -25.48 28.19 -4.73
C PRO A 283 -24.23 28.45 -3.86
N TYR A 284 -23.27 27.50 -3.91
CA TYR A 284 -22.04 27.55 -3.12
C TYR A 284 -20.78 27.43 -3.97
N VAL A 285 -19.73 28.13 -3.54
CA VAL A 285 -18.35 27.88 -3.98
C VAL A 285 -17.64 27.05 -2.92
N ILE A 286 -17.07 25.94 -3.34
CA ILE A 286 -16.24 25.07 -2.50
C ILE A 286 -14.80 25.23 -2.95
N GLU A 287 -13.98 25.81 -2.11
CA GLU A 287 -12.55 25.93 -2.33
C GLU A 287 -11.83 24.69 -1.77
N VAL A 288 -10.91 24.13 -2.56
CA VAL A 288 -10.07 22.99 -2.21
C VAL A 288 -8.63 23.28 -2.64
N PRO A 289 -7.60 22.57 -2.13
CA PRO A 289 -6.24 22.77 -2.63
C PRO A 289 -6.18 22.67 -4.15
N GLU A 290 -5.46 23.57 -4.82
CA GLU A 290 -5.43 23.64 -6.28
C GLU A 290 -5.07 22.30 -6.96
N LYS A 291 -4.08 21.59 -6.42
CA LYS A 291 -3.67 20.25 -6.88
C LYS A 291 -4.71 19.16 -6.64
N SER A 292 -5.77 19.44 -5.88
CA SER A 292 -6.81 18.47 -5.49
C SER A 292 -8.16 18.70 -6.17
N ILE A 293 -8.29 19.69 -7.06
CA ILE A 293 -9.55 20.00 -7.77
C ILE A 293 -10.11 18.75 -8.46
N GLY A 294 -9.29 17.99 -9.18
CA GLY A 294 -9.71 16.78 -9.87
C GLY A 294 -10.26 15.72 -8.91
N LYS A 295 -9.59 15.51 -7.77
CA LYS A 295 -10.01 14.58 -6.71
C LYS A 295 -11.34 15.05 -6.08
N ALA A 296 -11.46 16.34 -5.78
CA ALA A 296 -12.67 16.92 -5.19
C ALA A 296 -13.88 16.84 -6.13
N LYS A 297 -13.70 17.06 -7.44
CA LYS A 297 -14.75 16.85 -8.45
C LYS A 297 -15.12 15.38 -8.62
N GLY A 298 -14.18 14.48 -8.30
CA GLY A 298 -14.32 13.05 -8.49
C GLY A 298 -14.24 12.62 -9.95
N GLN A 299 -13.89 11.36 -10.16
CA GLN A 299 -13.80 10.78 -11.50
C GLN A 299 -15.13 10.95 -12.25
N ASN A 300 -15.10 11.40 -13.50
CA ASN A 300 -16.27 11.72 -14.31
C ASN A 300 -17.27 12.67 -13.64
N LYS A 301 -16.78 13.59 -12.81
CA LYS A 301 -17.58 14.55 -12.03
C LYS A 301 -18.56 13.89 -11.06
N ARG A 302 -18.20 12.70 -10.54
CA ARG A 302 -19.08 11.91 -9.67
C ARG A 302 -19.48 12.69 -8.41
N ASN A 303 -18.55 13.43 -7.81
CA ASN A 303 -18.83 14.20 -6.60
C ASN A 303 -19.72 15.42 -6.90
N GLU A 304 -19.49 16.14 -8.00
CA GLU A 304 -20.37 17.24 -8.42
C GLU A 304 -21.82 16.74 -8.61
N LYS A 305 -22.00 15.59 -9.26
CA LYS A 305 -23.31 14.95 -9.43
C LYS A 305 -23.91 14.54 -8.07
N ALA A 306 -23.11 13.98 -7.17
CA ALA A 306 -23.57 13.59 -5.83
C ALA A 306 -24.03 14.80 -5.01
N LEU A 307 -23.31 15.92 -5.06
CA LEU A 307 -23.72 17.18 -4.40
C LEU A 307 -25.06 17.66 -4.95
N LEU A 308 -25.22 17.68 -6.26
CA LEU A 308 -26.46 18.08 -6.91
C LEU A 308 -27.64 17.17 -6.50
N ASN A 309 -27.45 15.86 -6.49
CA ASN A 309 -28.46 14.89 -6.06
C ASN A 309 -28.86 15.03 -4.58
N ASN A 310 -27.99 15.61 -3.75
CA ASN A 310 -28.30 15.97 -2.37
C ASN A 310 -28.92 17.37 -2.21
N GLY A 311 -29.20 18.05 -3.33
CA GLY A 311 -29.87 19.35 -3.38
C GLY A 311 -28.94 20.55 -3.28
N PHE A 312 -27.64 20.38 -3.46
CA PHE A 312 -26.65 21.46 -3.38
C PHE A 312 -26.13 21.84 -4.77
N GLN A 313 -26.28 23.06 -5.17
CA GLN A 313 -25.62 23.65 -6.34
C GLN A 313 -24.25 24.19 -5.95
N CYS A 314 -23.17 23.53 -6.41
CA CYS A 314 -21.82 23.88 -5.99
C CYS A 314 -20.87 24.05 -7.17
N LYS A 315 -19.95 25.03 -7.06
CA LYS A 315 -18.78 25.18 -7.94
C LYS A 315 -17.53 24.85 -7.14
N ILE A 316 -16.71 23.93 -7.63
CA ILE A 316 -15.44 23.55 -6.98
C ILE A 316 -14.31 24.35 -7.63
N LYS A 317 -13.56 25.13 -6.82
CA LYS A 317 -12.44 25.99 -7.22
C LYS A 317 -11.16 25.64 -6.44
N GLY A 318 -10.00 25.95 -7.01
CA GLY A 318 -8.70 25.81 -6.36
C GLY A 318 -8.40 26.99 -5.42
N ASN A 319 -7.67 26.69 -4.33
CA ASN A 319 -7.11 27.67 -3.42
C ASN A 319 -5.72 27.20 -2.99
N GLU A 320 -4.69 27.99 -3.27
CA GLU A 320 -3.29 27.66 -2.99
C GLU A 320 -2.92 27.66 -1.49
N PHE A 321 -3.73 28.30 -0.65
CA PHE A 321 -3.52 28.41 0.79
C PHE A 321 -4.10 27.24 1.60
N LEU A 322 -4.83 26.33 0.96
CA LEU A 322 -5.42 25.17 1.62
C LEU A 322 -4.47 23.96 1.60
N ASN A 323 -4.46 23.22 2.70
CA ASN A 323 -3.73 21.95 2.78
C ASN A 323 -4.56 20.78 2.22
N ASP A 324 -3.92 19.62 2.00
CA ASP A 324 -4.61 18.44 1.51
C ASP A 324 -5.82 18.08 2.38
N TYR A 325 -6.96 17.87 1.72
CA TYR A 325 -8.29 17.60 2.28
C TYR A 325 -8.94 18.74 3.06
N ASP A 326 -8.34 19.93 3.12
CA ASP A 326 -9.06 21.10 3.60
C ASP A 326 -10.11 21.54 2.57
N ILE A 327 -11.22 22.06 3.07
CA ILE A 327 -12.27 22.66 2.27
C ILE A 327 -12.72 23.97 2.92
N LYS A 328 -13.11 24.92 2.10
CA LYS A 328 -13.77 26.17 2.55
C LYS A 328 -15.00 26.38 1.69
N ILE A 329 -16.14 26.62 2.32
CA ILE A 329 -17.42 26.84 1.63
C ILE A 329 -17.85 28.28 1.82
N THR A 330 -18.25 28.93 0.74
CA THR A 330 -18.81 30.27 0.71
C THR A 330 -20.03 30.32 -0.19
N GLU A 331 -20.91 31.25 0.01
CA GLU A 331 -22.03 31.51 -0.90
C GLU A 331 -21.50 32.03 -2.25
N ASP A 332 -22.11 31.58 -3.36
CA ASP A 332 -21.82 32.08 -4.73
C ASP A 332 -22.77 33.24 -5.03
N ILE A 333 -22.42 34.42 -4.46
CA ILE A 333 -23.21 35.69 -4.59
C ILE A 333 -22.93 36.34 -5.94
#